data_6a049186b8682731ccf9a80bbeeeef02
#
_entry.id   6a049186b8682731ccf9a80bbeeeef02
#
_cell.length_a   1.000
_cell.length_b   1.000
_cell.length_c   1.000
_cell.angle_alpha   90.00
_cell.angle_beta   90.00
_cell.angle_gamma   90.00
#
_symmetry.space_group_name_H-M   'P 1'
#
loop_
_entity.id
_entity.type
_entity.pdbx_description
1 polymer ?
#
loop_
_entity_poly.entity_id
_entity_poly.type
_entity_poly.pdbx_seq_one_letter_code
_entity_poly.pdbx_strand_id
1 'polypeptide(L)'
;FSEGASTITQQLLKNNVFDGWTTENSSQRVKRKLQEQYLAVQLEKKVSKDWIMENYLNTINLGQNTLGVQAASRRYFGKDVSELNLSECAVIAGITQNPSKYNPISHPEDNAVRREKELTNMRDRGL
;
A
#
# COMPACT_ATOMS: atom_id res chain seq x y z
N PHE A 1 9.13 -15.73 4.07
CA PHE A 1 7.93 -14.87 4.02
C PHE A 1 6.69 -15.73 3.96
N SER A 2 6.06 -15.92 5.09
CA SER A 2 4.75 -16.56 5.13
C SER A 2 3.71 -15.63 4.49
N GLU A 3 2.76 -16.20 3.78
CA GLU A 3 1.55 -15.52 3.29
C GLU A 3 1.75 -14.48 2.18
N GLY A 4 2.85 -14.57 1.42
CA GLY A 4 3.05 -13.73 0.25
C GLY A 4 3.25 -12.24 0.54
N ALA A 5 3.71 -11.92 1.74
CA ALA A 5 4.03 -10.53 2.09
C ALA A 5 5.18 -10.03 1.24
N SER A 6 4.93 -8.98 0.47
CA SER A 6 5.96 -8.26 -0.28
C SER A 6 6.42 -7.06 0.52
N THR A 7 7.72 -6.72 0.41
CA THR A 7 8.22 -5.48 1.00
C THR A 7 7.63 -4.27 0.29
N ILE A 8 7.70 -3.11 0.93
CA ILE A 8 7.26 -1.84 0.32
C ILE A 8 8.03 -1.60 -0.98
N THR A 9 9.34 -1.85 -1.01
CA THR A 9 10.17 -1.69 -2.21
C THR A 9 9.70 -2.61 -3.34
N GLN A 10 9.38 -3.87 -3.04
CA GLN A 10 8.87 -4.81 -4.04
C GLN A 10 7.50 -4.37 -4.58
N GLN A 11 6.62 -3.88 -3.72
CA GLN A 11 5.32 -3.35 -4.13
C GLN A 11 5.45 -2.12 -5.01
N LEU A 12 6.37 -1.21 -4.67
CA LEU A 12 6.65 -0.03 -5.48
C LEU A 12 7.10 -0.42 -6.89
N LEU A 13 8.01 -1.38 -6.99
CA LEU A 13 8.50 -1.88 -8.28
C LEU A 13 7.40 -2.58 -9.07
N LYS A 14 6.62 -3.44 -8.43
CA LYS A 14 5.51 -4.14 -9.07
C LYS A 14 4.53 -3.16 -9.71
N ASN A 15 4.17 -2.12 -8.99
CA ASN A 15 3.14 -1.17 -9.43
C ASN A 15 3.65 -0.19 -10.49
N ASN A 16 4.95 0.08 -10.55
CA ASN A 16 5.51 1.13 -11.41
C ASN A 16 6.40 0.64 -12.55
N VAL A 17 6.92 -0.58 -12.46
CA VAL A 17 7.87 -1.13 -13.44
C VAL A 17 7.29 -2.30 -14.21
N PHE A 18 6.47 -3.12 -13.58
CA PHE A 18 5.92 -4.33 -14.19
C PHE A 18 4.48 -4.12 -14.64
N ASP A 19 4.20 -4.45 -15.91
CA ASP A 19 2.86 -4.38 -16.49
C ASP A 19 2.22 -5.78 -16.56
N GLY A 20 0.87 -5.81 -16.57
CA GLY A 20 0.11 -7.04 -16.82
C GLY A 20 0.20 -8.10 -15.73
N TRP A 21 0.71 -7.75 -14.54
CA TRP A 21 0.85 -8.72 -13.45
C TRP A 21 -0.48 -9.24 -12.90
N THR A 22 -1.57 -8.52 -13.14
CA THR A 22 -2.91 -8.93 -12.70
C THR A 22 -3.47 -10.11 -13.49
N THR A 23 -2.94 -10.35 -14.70
CA THR A 23 -3.40 -11.41 -15.62
C THR A 23 -2.34 -12.47 -15.89
N GLU A 24 -1.23 -12.46 -15.15
CA GLU A 24 -0.14 -13.41 -15.33
C GLU A 24 -0.49 -14.82 -14.82
N ASN A 25 0.12 -15.83 -15.44
CA ASN A 25 0.05 -17.21 -14.96
C ASN A 25 1.08 -17.47 -13.84
N SER A 26 1.07 -18.70 -13.27
CA SER A 26 1.96 -19.06 -12.15
C SER A 26 3.45 -18.95 -12.51
N SER A 27 3.82 -19.36 -13.72
CA SER A 27 5.21 -19.29 -14.19
C SER A 27 5.68 -17.86 -14.34
N GLN A 28 4.85 -17.00 -14.92
CA GLN A 28 5.14 -15.56 -15.08
C GLN A 28 5.24 -14.87 -13.72
N ARG A 29 4.40 -15.27 -12.77
CA ARG A 29 4.42 -14.73 -11.41
C ARG A 29 5.74 -15.03 -10.71
N VAL A 30 6.20 -16.26 -10.77
CA VAL A 30 7.48 -16.66 -10.16
C VAL A 30 8.63 -15.86 -10.76
N LYS A 31 8.67 -15.75 -12.08
CA LYS A 31 9.68 -14.95 -12.78
C LYS A 31 9.66 -13.48 -12.32
N ARG A 32 8.48 -12.88 -12.29
CA ARG A 32 8.32 -11.49 -11.86
C ARG A 32 8.78 -11.31 -10.41
N LYS A 33 8.41 -12.24 -9.51
CA LYS A 33 8.82 -12.17 -8.10
C LYS A 33 10.33 -12.20 -7.93
N LEU A 34 11.03 -13.02 -8.69
CA LEU A 34 12.48 -13.05 -8.68
C LEU A 34 13.08 -11.76 -9.18
N GLN A 35 12.51 -11.19 -10.25
CA GLN A 35 12.93 -9.89 -10.79
C GLN A 35 12.68 -8.76 -9.79
N GLU A 36 11.52 -8.74 -9.13
CA GLU A 36 11.21 -7.77 -8.08
C GLU A 36 12.22 -7.81 -6.95
N GLN A 37 12.56 -9.01 -6.47
CA GLN A 37 13.53 -9.17 -5.37
C GLN A 37 14.91 -8.65 -5.74
N TYR A 38 15.38 -8.99 -6.93
CA TYR A 38 16.67 -8.52 -7.42
C TYR A 38 16.71 -6.99 -7.56
N LEU A 39 15.70 -6.42 -8.22
CA LEU A 39 15.62 -4.98 -8.44
C LEU A 39 15.42 -4.21 -7.13
N ALA A 40 14.68 -4.79 -6.18
CA ALA A 40 14.49 -4.17 -4.86
C ALA A 40 15.83 -4.00 -4.14
N VAL A 41 16.68 -5.04 -4.14
CA VAL A 41 18.01 -4.95 -3.55
C VAL A 41 18.86 -3.88 -4.24
N GLN A 42 18.81 -3.82 -5.58
CA GLN A 42 19.54 -2.81 -6.34
C GLN A 42 19.04 -1.39 -6.04
N LEU A 43 17.73 -1.20 -5.98
CA LEU A 43 17.13 0.09 -5.69
C LEU A 43 17.50 0.58 -4.28
N GLU A 44 17.40 -0.30 -3.28
CA GLU A 44 17.72 0.04 -1.90
C GLU A 44 19.19 0.45 -1.68
N LYS A 45 20.09 0.03 -2.57
CA LYS A 45 21.48 0.47 -2.57
C LYS A 45 21.67 1.88 -3.15
N LYS A 46 20.73 2.36 -3.98
CA LYS A 46 20.86 3.60 -4.74
C LYS A 46 20.09 4.77 -4.14
N VAL A 47 19.03 4.51 -3.40
CA VAL A 47 18.13 5.54 -2.87
C VAL A 47 17.87 5.34 -1.39
N SER A 48 17.44 6.39 -0.70
CA SER A 48 17.12 6.35 0.73
C SER A 48 15.77 5.65 0.98
N LYS A 49 15.57 5.21 2.22
CA LYS A 49 14.27 4.69 2.67
C LYS A 49 13.17 5.76 2.55
N ASP A 50 13.50 7.01 2.82
CA ASP A 50 12.56 8.13 2.69
C ASP A 50 12.09 8.30 1.26
N TRP A 51 13.02 8.19 0.29
CA TRP A 51 12.67 8.24 -1.12
C TRP A 51 11.71 7.12 -1.52
N ILE A 52 11.98 5.89 -1.06
CA ILE A 52 11.13 4.73 -1.35
C ILE A 52 9.74 4.93 -0.74
N MET A 53 9.67 5.36 0.51
CA MET A 53 8.41 5.59 1.21
C MET A 53 7.58 6.69 0.54
N GLU A 54 8.20 7.80 0.18
CA GLU A 54 7.54 8.91 -0.51
C GLU A 54 6.92 8.44 -1.82
N ASN A 55 7.69 7.74 -2.65
CA ASN A 55 7.19 7.25 -3.93
C ASN A 55 6.12 6.18 -3.76
N TYR A 56 6.26 5.30 -2.78
CA TYR A 56 5.24 4.31 -2.45
C TYR A 56 3.92 4.99 -2.07
N LEU A 57 3.96 5.94 -1.13
CA LEU A 57 2.76 6.64 -0.66
C LEU A 57 2.10 7.49 -1.74
N ASN A 58 2.87 7.99 -2.70
CA ASN A 58 2.35 8.81 -3.78
C ASN A 58 1.76 8.00 -4.94
N THR A 59 2.02 6.69 -5.00
CA THR A 59 1.64 5.87 -6.16
C THR A 59 0.78 4.65 -5.83
N ILE A 60 0.65 4.30 -4.56
CA ILE A 60 -0.12 3.12 -4.15
C ILE A 60 -1.60 3.25 -4.53
N ASN A 61 -2.18 2.16 -5.05
CA ASN A 61 -3.61 2.10 -5.33
C ASN A 61 -4.39 1.89 -4.03
N LEU A 62 -5.27 2.81 -3.73
CA LEU A 62 -6.09 2.83 -2.50
C LEU A 62 -7.58 2.67 -2.81
N GLY A 63 -7.89 1.95 -3.86
CA GLY A 63 -9.26 1.60 -4.25
C GLY A 63 -9.83 2.55 -5.30
N GLN A 64 -10.68 2.01 -6.19
CA GLN A 64 -11.38 2.77 -7.24
C GLN A 64 -10.44 3.65 -8.08
N ASN A 65 -9.27 3.13 -8.44
CA ASN A 65 -8.23 3.86 -9.18
C ASN A 65 -7.72 5.11 -8.46
N THR A 66 -7.83 5.14 -7.13
CA THR A 66 -7.28 6.23 -6.33
C THR A 66 -5.81 5.97 -6.07
N LEU A 67 -4.94 6.72 -6.71
CA LEU A 67 -3.50 6.53 -6.63
C LEU A 67 -2.85 7.54 -5.68
N GLY A 68 -2.23 7.01 -4.63
CA GLY A 68 -1.52 7.81 -3.63
C GLY A 68 -2.39 8.29 -2.48
N VAL A 69 -1.72 8.61 -1.38
CA VAL A 69 -2.40 9.00 -0.12
C VAL A 69 -3.11 10.36 -0.23
N GLN A 70 -2.59 11.30 -1.01
CA GLN A 70 -3.23 12.60 -1.17
C GLN A 70 -4.57 12.46 -1.91
N ALA A 71 -4.60 11.67 -2.99
CA ALA A 71 -5.84 11.40 -3.72
C ALA A 71 -6.84 10.66 -2.83
N ALA A 72 -6.36 9.70 -2.04
CA ALA A 72 -7.21 8.95 -1.11
C ALA A 72 -7.77 9.87 -0.02
N SER A 73 -6.96 10.77 0.53
CA SER A 73 -7.40 11.74 1.53
C SER A 73 -8.52 12.62 1.00
N ARG A 74 -8.38 13.14 -0.20
CA ARG A 74 -9.40 13.96 -0.84
C ARG A 74 -10.66 13.17 -1.18
N ARG A 75 -10.49 11.95 -1.71
CA ARG A 75 -11.62 11.11 -2.10
C ARG A 75 -12.45 10.66 -0.91
N TYR A 76 -11.79 10.17 0.14
CA TYR A 76 -12.50 9.57 1.27
C TYR A 76 -12.88 10.56 2.36
N PHE A 77 -12.13 11.65 2.50
CA PHE A 77 -12.34 12.60 3.60
C PHE A 77 -12.49 14.06 3.14
N GLY A 78 -12.26 14.37 1.88
CA GLY A 78 -12.37 15.73 1.36
C GLY A 78 -11.34 16.70 1.92
N LYS A 79 -10.20 16.19 2.39
CA LYS A 79 -9.16 16.97 3.06
C LYS A 79 -7.80 16.75 2.40
N ASP A 80 -6.89 17.67 2.65
CA ASP A 80 -5.46 17.47 2.41
C ASP A 80 -4.93 16.40 3.37
N VAL A 81 -3.97 15.59 2.92
CA VAL A 81 -3.40 14.51 3.74
C VAL A 81 -2.78 15.04 5.04
N SER A 82 -2.24 16.26 5.05
CA SER A 82 -1.68 16.88 6.24
C SER A 82 -2.72 17.20 7.31
N GLU A 83 -4.00 17.24 6.96
CA GLU A 83 -5.11 17.55 7.86
C GLU A 83 -5.79 16.32 8.46
N LEU A 84 -5.35 15.12 8.07
CA LEU A 84 -5.93 13.87 8.58
C LEU A 84 -5.61 13.66 10.05
N ASN A 85 -6.61 13.22 10.81
CA ASN A 85 -6.39 12.75 12.18
C ASN A 85 -5.90 11.29 12.18
N LEU A 86 -5.54 10.79 13.36
CA LEU A 86 -4.98 9.44 13.49
C LEU A 86 -5.95 8.35 13.01
N SER A 87 -7.23 8.48 13.32
CA SER A 87 -8.25 7.51 12.89
C SER A 87 -8.39 7.48 11.38
N GLU A 88 -8.36 8.64 10.72
CA GLU A 88 -8.42 8.75 9.27
C GLU A 88 -7.18 8.17 8.61
N CYS A 89 -6.00 8.40 9.18
CA CYS A 89 -4.76 7.77 8.72
C CYS A 89 -4.86 6.24 8.80
N ALA A 90 -5.43 5.72 9.89
CA ALA A 90 -5.61 4.28 10.07
C ALA A 90 -6.61 3.68 9.06
N VAL A 91 -7.63 4.43 8.66
CA VAL A 91 -8.55 4.02 7.58
C VAL A 91 -7.78 3.82 6.28
N ILE A 92 -6.95 4.78 5.90
CA ILE A 92 -6.14 4.69 4.68
C ILE A 92 -5.14 3.54 4.77
N ALA A 93 -4.45 3.41 5.89
CA ALA A 93 -3.51 2.31 6.11
C ALA A 93 -4.20 0.93 6.00
N GLY A 94 -5.43 0.83 6.47
CA GLY A 94 -6.22 -0.39 6.38
C GLY A 94 -6.56 -0.82 4.95
N ILE A 95 -6.61 0.12 4.00
CA ILE A 95 -6.92 -0.19 2.60
C ILE A 95 -5.76 -0.92 1.91
N THR A 96 -4.53 -0.65 2.33
CA THR A 96 -3.31 -1.08 1.61
C THR A 96 -3.19 -2.59 1.42
N GLN A 97 -3.70 -3.37 2.36
CA GLN A 97 -3.60 -4.83 2.28
C GLN A 97 -4.45 -5.41 1.16
N ASN A 98 -5.66 -4.89 0.99
CA ASN A 98 -6.59 -5.30 -0.07
C ASN A 98 -7.54 -4.14 -0.37
N PRO A 99 -7.23 -3.30 -1.35
CA PRO A 99 -8.03 -2.10 -1.64
C PRO A 99 -9.49 -2.39 -1.98
N SER A 100 -9.78 -3.50 -2.62
CA SER A 100 -11.16 -3.87 -2.97
C SER A 100 -11.97 -4.26 -1.74
N LYS A 101 -11.36 -5.05 -0.83
CA LYS A 101 -12.03 -5.56 0.37
C LYS A 101 -12.21 -4.48 1.44
N TYR A 102 -11.21 -3.60 1.61
CA TYR A 102 -11.19 -2.62 2.70
C TYR A 102 -11.55 -1.21 2.25
N ASN A 103 -12.16 -1.04 1.08
CA ASN A 103 -12.64 0.24 0.60
C ASN A 103 -13.66 0.82 1.59
N PRO A 104 -13.44 2.01 2.17
CA PRO A 104 -14.34 2.55 3.20
C PRO A 104 -15.72 2.95 2.68
N ILE A 105 -15.88 3.13 1.38
CA ILE A 105 -17.16 3.46 0.76
C ILE A 105 -17.99 2.20 0.51
N SER A 106 -17.39 1.20 -0.15
CA SER A 106 -18.10 -0.03 -0.53
C SER A 106 -18.12 -1.10 0.58
N HIS A 107 -17.13 -1.09 1.46
CA HIS A 107 -16.98 -2.08 2.55
C HIS A 107 -16.63 -1.41 3.88
N PRO A 108 -17.52 -0.55 4.43
CA PRO A 108 -17.21 0.22 5.63
C PRO A 108 -16.96 -0.66 6.86
N GLU A 109 -17.67 -1.80 6.99
CA GLU A 109 -17.50 -2.71 8.13
C GLU A 109 -16.14 -3.40 8.11
N ASP A 110 -15.73 -3.91 6.95
CA ASP A 110 -14.43 -4.56 6.79
C ASP A 110 -13.29 -3.55 7.02
N ASN A 111 -13.45 -2.32 6.52
CA ASN A 111 -12.49 -1.27 6.77
C ASN A 111 -12.41 -0.92 8.26
N ALA A 112 -13.55 -0.85 8.96
CA ALA A 112 -13.58 -0.54 10.38
C ALA A 112 -12.80 -1.58 11.21
N VAL A 113 -12.95 -2.86 10.91
CA VAL A 113 -12.20 -3.93 11.58
C VAL A 113 -10.70 -3.77 11.32
N ARG A 114 -10.32 -3.50 10.09
CA ARG A 114 -8.90 -3.31 9.72
C ARG A 114 -8.33 -2.06 10.37
N ARG A 115 -9.09 -0.98 10.43
CA ARG A 115 -8.71 0.26 11.10
C ARG A 115 -8.37 0.02 12.57
N GLU A 116 -9.22 -0.73 13.29
CA GLU A 116 -8.98 -1.06 14.69
C GLU A 116 -7.69 -1.85 14.87
N LYS A 117 -7.41 -2.77 13.96
CA LYS A 117 -6.16 -3.53 13.97
C LYS A 117 -4.94 -2.61 13.78
N GLU A 118 -5.03 -1.68 12.84
CA GLU A 118 -3.95 -0.72 12.61
C GLU A 118 -3.72 0.19 13.80
N LEU A 119 -4.79 0.70 14.41
CA LEU A 119 -4.71 1.53 15.61
C LEU A 119 -4.10 0.77 16.78
N THR A 120 -4.47 -0.50 16.96
CA THR A 120 -3.89 -1.37 17.99
C THR A 120 -2.40 -1.57 17.76
N ASN A 121 -2.00 -1.85 16.53
CA ASN A 121 -0.59 -2.02 16.18
C ASN A 121 0.21 -0.74 16.44
N MET A 122 -0.33 0.42 16.11
CA MET A 122 0.31 1.71 16.37
C MET A 122 0.50 1.95 17.85
N ARG A 123 -0.55 1.69 18.66
CA ARG A 123 -0.48 1.82 20.12
C ARG A 123 0.58 0.91 20.71
N ASP A 124 0.63 -0.34 20.29
CA ASP A 124 1.57 -1.33 20.81
C ASP A 124 3.02 -0.99 20.45
N ARG A 125 3.22 -0.18 19.43
CA ARG A 125 4.54 0.32 19.01
C ARG A 125 4.86 1.73 19.55
N GLY A 126 4.02 2.27 20.41
CA GLY A 126 4.24 3.57 21.03
C GLY A 126 3.92 4.78 20.15
N LEU A 127 3.07 4.59 19.15
CA LEU A 127 2.68 5.67 18.24
C LEU A 127 1.34 6.31 18.61
#